data_b529153eb9df5ffca2bfeb9d75d93d13
#
_entry.id   b529153eb9df5ffca2bfeb9d75d93d13
#
_cell.length_a   1.000
_cell.length_b   1.000
_cell.length_c   1.000
_cell.angle_alpha   90.00
_cell.angle_beta   90.00
_cell.angle_gamma   90.00
#
_symmetry.space_group_name_H-M   'P 1'
#
loop_
_entity.id
_entity.type
_entity.pdbx_description
1 polymer ?
#
loop_
_entity_poly.entity_id
_entity_poly.type
_entity_poly.pdbx_seq_one_letter_code
_entity_poly.pdbx_strand_id
1 'polypeptide(L)'
;MLKIYSFAPKNYFGSNTYVLYSNGEFAIVDPSVSYESVIREIPELKRVKYVLLTHGHFDHIIKLTEWAEYSDEVIVGAGDAKMLSDEYLNCYLGFLGIKDGYYGRYTAAVEGDCFPLGDVCIRVIEYPGHTPGGLGFRAEDSLFVGDTVFADGGYGRCDLPGGDEAVLEASLIKLFTHESDCILYPGHGKSQWLHDAIKYFM
;
A
#
# COMPACT_ATOMS: atom_id res chain seq x y z
N MET A 1 -12.04 -6.97 16.17
CA MET A 1 -12.18 -7.59 14.81
C MET A 1 -11.97 -6.53 13.77
N LEU A 2 -11.08 -6.80 12.83
CA LEU A 2 -10.78 -5.92 11.70
C LEU A 2 -11.92 -5.95 10.67
N LYS A 3 -12.32 -4.78 10.17
CA LYS A 3 -13.22 -4.63 9.04
C LYS A 3 -12.49 -3.89 7.92
N ILE A 4 -12.61 -4.39 6.69
CA ILE A 4 -11.92 -3.84 5.52
C ILE A 4 -12.96 -3.42 4.49
N TYR A 5 -12.79 -2.22 3.96
CA TYR A 5 -13.54 -1.70 2.84
C TYR A 5 -12.56 -1.51 1.67
N SER A 6 -12.94 -2.00 0.49
CA SER A 6 -12.11 -1.93 -0.72
C SER A 6 -12.72 -0.97 -1.72
N PHE A 7 -11.92 -0.04 -2.22
CA PHE A 7 -12.29 0.94 -3.21
C PHE A 7 -11.41 0.76 -4.45
N ALA A 8 -12.02 0.35 -5.55
CA ALA A 8 -11.32 0.30 -6.84
C ALA A 8 -11.19 1.72 -7.43
N PRO A 9 -10.11 2.03 -8.15
CA PRO A 9 -9.92 3.31 -8.80
C PRO A 9 -10.98 3.51 -9.89
N LYS A 10 -11.45 4.74 -10.03
CA LYS A 10 -12.45 5.12 -11.05
C LYS A 10 -11.81 5.45 -12.41
N ASN A 11 -10.50 5.49 -12.48
CA ASN A 11 -9.73 5.79 -13.67
C ASN A 11 -8.56 4.80 -13.85
N TYR A 12 -7.95 4.82 -15.03
CA TYR A 12 -6.89 3.89 -15.42
C TYR A 12 -5.57 4.06 -14.64
N PHE A 13 -5.41 5.17 -13.90
CA PHE A 13 -4.16 5.59 -13.27
C PHE A 13 -4.17 5.47 -11.76
N GLY A 14 -5.07 4.71 -11.17
CA GLY A 14 -5.14 4.57 -9.73
C GLY A 14 -4.96 3.13 -9.28
N SER A 15 -4.49 2.96 -8.05
CA SER A 15 -4.43 1.69 -7.34
C SER A 15 -5.72 1.43 -6.53
N ASN A 16 -5.87 0.22 -6.03
CA ASN A 16 -6.85 -0.09 -5.00
C ASN A 16 -6.53 0.71 -3.72
N THR A 17 -7.56 1.22 -3.09
CA THR A 17 -7.48 1.85 -1.77
C THR A 17 -8.25 0.99 -0.77
N TYR A 18 -7.65 0.73 0.38
CA TYR A 18 -8.30 -0.04 1.43
C TYR A 18 -8.47 0.79 2.69
N VAL A 19 -9.69 0.80 3.25
CA VAL A 19 -9.96 1.42 4.54
C VAL A 19 -10.13 0.33 5.58
N LEU A 20 -9.33 0.40 6.62
CA LEU A 20 -9.30 -0.50 7.75
C LEU A 20 -10.05 0.13 8.93
N TYR A 21 -10.88 -0.65 9.60
CA TYR A 21 -11.57 -0.21 10.81
C TYR A 21 -11.43 -1.24 11.92
N SER A 22 -11.07 -0.78 13.09
CA SER A 22 -11.06 -1.59 14.32
C SER A 22 -11.40 -0.71 15.52
N ASN A 23 -12.42 -1.11 16.27
CA ASN A 23 -12.81 -0.52 17.55
C ASN A 23 -12.78 1.03 17.60
N GLY A 24 -13.42 1.67 16.63
CA GLY A 24 -13.57 3.15 16.56
C GLY A 24 -12.42 3.87 15.85
N GLU A 25 -11.35 3.21 15.49
CA GLU A 25 -10.21 3.80 14.75
C GLU A 25 -10.21 3.35 13.28
N PHE A 26 -9.80 4.26 12.40
CA PHE A 26 -9.64 4.01 10.97
C PHE A 26 -8.18 4.17 10.53
N ALA A 27 -7.76 3.39 9.53
CA ALA A 27 -6.56 3.61 8.75
C ALA A 27 -6.89 3.46 7.26
N ILE A 28 -6.05 4.02 6.39
CA ILE A 28 -6.17 3.87 4.94
C ILE A 28 -4.86 3.37 4.36
N VAL A 29 -4.95 2.42 3.41
CA VAL A 29 -3.81 1.91 2.65
C VAL A 29 -3.93 2.42 1.21
N ASP A 30 -2.85 3.01 0.70
CA ASP A 30 -2.69 3.52 -0.67
C ASP A 30 -3.83 4.45 -1.11
N PRO A 31 -3.77 5.74 -0.72
CA PRO A 31 -4.85 6.71 -0.94
C PRO A 31 -4.95 7.12 -2.41
N SER A 32 -5.57 6.30 -3.25
CA SER A 32 -5.82 6.57 -4.67
C SER A 32 -7.22 7.14 -4.95
N VAL A 33 -8.17 6.98 -4.01
CA VAL A 33 -9.50 7.57 -4.10
C VAL A 33 -9.64 8.76 -3.15
N SER A 34 -10.47 9.75 -3.51
CA SER A 34 -10.67 10.97 -2.72
C SER A 34 -11.36 10.67 -1.39
N TYR A 35 -11.08 11.49 -0.38
CA TYR A 35 -11.75 11.46 0.92
C TYR A 35 -13.29 11.53 0.77
N GLU A 36 -13.79 12.43 -0.10
CA GLU A 36 -15.22 12.57 -0.36
C GLU A 36 -15.85 11.28 -0.89
N SER A 37 -15.14 10.54 -1.75
CA SER A 37 -15.63 9.26 -2.27
C SER A 37 -15.79 8.20 -1.18
N VAL A 38 -14.85 8.18 -0.23
CA VAL A 38 -14.85 7.22 0.89
C VAL A 38 -15.94 7.56 1.90
N ILE A 39 -16.09 8.82 2.32
CA ILE A 39 -17.10 9.19 3.34
C ILE A 39 -18.53 9.06 2.84
N ARG A 40 -18.79 9.00 1.53
CA ARG A 40 -20.11 8.66 0.99
C ARG A 40 -20.53 7.23 1.33
N GLU A 41 -19.57 6.30 1.41
CA GLU A 41 -19.78 4.89 1.74
C GLU A 41 -19.59 4.60 3.22
N ILE A 42 -18.71 5.38 3.90
CA ILE A 42 -18.38 5.27 5.32
C ILE A 42 -18.62 6.64 6.01
N PRO A 43 -19.87 7.06 6.24
CA PRO A 43 -20.16 8.40 6.78
C PRO A 43 -19.63 8.65 8.19
N GLU A 44 -19.34 7.60 8.95
CA GLU A 44 -18.75 7.67 10.29
C GLU A 44 -17.25 7.99 10.27
N LEU A 45 -16.54 7.77 9.14
CA LEU A 45 -15.13 8.10 9.02
C LEU A 45 -14.97 9.63 8.97
N LYS A 46 -14.34 10.21 9.97
CA LYS A 46 -14.00 11.64 10.03
C LYS A 46 -12.50 11.88 9.86
N ARG A 47 -11.69 11.00 10.39
CA ARG A 47 -10.24 11.00 10.29
C ARG A 47 -9.75 9.56 10.27
N VAL A 48 -8.56 9.36 9.74
CA VAL A 48 -7.79 8.12 9.86
C VAL A 48 -6.62 8.35 10.83
N LYS A 49 -6.30 7.36 11.60
CA LYS A 49 -5.10 7.38 12.45
C LYS A 49 -3.84 7.31 11.60
N TYR A 50 -3.86 6.45 10.57
CA TYR A 50 -2.74 6.25 9.68
C TYR A 50 -3.14 6.31 8.21
N VAL A 51 -2.32 6.95 7.40
CA VAL A 51 -2.19 6.68 5.97
C VAL A 51 -0.99 5.78 5.79
N LEU A 52 -1.20 4.55 5.32
CA LEU A 52 -0.19 3.52 5.13
C LEU A 52 0.13 3.41 3.65
N LEU A 53 1.37 3.60 3.26
CA LEU A 53 1.81 3.51 1.87
C LEU A 53 2.58 2.21 1.65
N THR A 54 2.06 1.35 0.77
CA THR A 54 2.78 0.13 0.39
C THR A 54 4.06 0.48 -0.36
N HIS A 55 4.03 1.54 -1.17
CA HIS A 55 5.21 2.10 -1.84
C HIS A 55 4.95 3.53 -2.36
N GLY A 56 5.97 4.15 -2.94
CA GLY A 56 5.96 5.57 -3.29
C GLY A 56 5.56 5.91 -4.72
N HIS A 57 5.01 5.01 -5.55
CA HIS A 57 4.56 5.34 -6.91
C HIS A 57 3.30 6.20 -6.93
N PHE A 58 3.19 7.03 -7.96
CA PHE A 58 2.18 8.09 -8.08
C PHE A 58 0.74 7.59 -7.95
N ASP A 59 0.42 6.44 -8.49
CA ASP A 59 -0.92 5.86 -8.50
C ASP A 59 -1.37 5.38 -7.10
N HIS A 60 -0.43 5.11 -6.19
CA HIS A 60 -0.69 4.80 -4.80
C HIS A 60 -0.76 6.04 -3.90
N ILE A 61 -0.18 7.16 -4.34
CA ILE A 61 -0.10 8.40 -3.56
C ILE A 61 -0.89 9.58 -4.16
N ILE A 62 -1.67 9.36 -5.23
CA ILE A 62 -2.33 10.42 -6.00
C ILE A 62 -3.29 11.28 -5.16
N LYS A 63 -3.81 10.77 -4.05
CA LYS A 63 -4.64 11.49 -3.08
C LYS A 63 -3.98 11.67 -1.72
N LEU A 64 -2.68 11.41 -1.62
CA LEU A 64 -1.97 11.47 -0.35
C LEU A 64 -2.03 12.84 0.32
N THR A 65 -1.83 13.93 -0.45
CA THR A 65 -1.91 15.29 0.08
C THR A 65 -3.29 15.61 0.66
N GLU A 66 -4.36 15.18 -0.01
CA GLU A 66 -5.73 15.31 0.50
C GLU A 66 -5.92 14.50 1.79
N TRP A 67 -5.54 13.23 1.80
CA TRP A 67 -5.72 12.34 2.96
C TRP A 67 -4.87 12.73 4.16
N ALA A 68 -3.70 13.32 3.94
CA ALA A 68 -2.84 13.81 5.03
C ALA A 68 -3.53 14.88 5.90
N GLU A 69 -4.45 15.66 5.34
CA GLU A 69 -5.24 16.64 6.09
C GLU A 69 -6.24 15.98 7.07
N TYR A 70 -6.66 14.75 6.74
CA TYR A 70 -7.61 13.96 7.53
C TYR A 70 -6.92 12.80 8.27
N SER A 71 -5.60 12.81 8.40
CA SER A 71 -4.83 11.77 9.12
C SER A 71 -4.08 12.33 10.31
N ASP A 72 -3.69 11.44 11.22
CA ASP A 72 -2.78 11.79 12.29
C ASP A 72 -1.33 11.56 11.86
N GLU A 73 -1.08 10.54 11.03
CA GLU A 73 0.26 10.15 10.61
C GLU A 73 0.27 9.51 9.22
N VAL A 74 1.28 9.82 8.41
CA VAL A 74 1.59 9.17 7.12
C VAL A 74 2.78 8.25 7.32
N ILE A 75 2.64 6.98 6.93
CA ILE A 75 3.64 5.92 7.08
C ILE A 75 4.11 5.48 5.69
N VAL A 76 5.42 5.44 5.48
CA VAL A 76 6.05 4.99 4.23
C VAL A 76 7.29 4.17 4.54
N GLY A 77 7.65 3.23 3.68
CA GLY A 77 8.91 2.48 3.79
C GLY A 77 10.13 3.41 3.75
N ALA A 78 11.11 3.16 4.62
CA ALA A 78 12.31 4.00 4.70
C ALA A 78 13.01 4.13 3.34
N GLY A 79 13.04 3.06 2.52
CA GLY A 79 13.62 3.07 1.17
C GLY A 79 12.86 3.96 0.16
N ASP A 80 11.55 4.19 0.37
CA ASP A 80 10.68 4.98 -0.52
C ASP A 80 10.45 6.41 -0.04
N ALA A 81 10.94 6.78 1.13
CA ALA A 81 10.70 8.10 1.71
C ALA A 81 11.04 9.26 0.75
N LYS A 82 12.13 9.13 -0.02
CA LYS A 82 12.53 10.12 -1.02
C LYS A 82 11.59 10.16 -2.22
N MET A 83 10.95 9.04 -2.59
CA MET A 83 10.05 8.97 -3.73
C MET A 83 8.84 9.90 -3.56
N LEU A 84 8.39 10.14 -2.32
CA LEU A 84 7.21 10.96 -2.06
C LEU A 84 7.31 12.36 -2.67
N SER A 85 8.50 12.96 -2.69
CA SER A 85 8.73 14.34 -3.17
C SER A 85 9.58 14.43 -4.46
N ASP A 86 9.97 13.30 -5.05
CA ASP A 86 10.80 13.25 -6.27
C ASP A 86 9.94 12.75 -7.44
N GLU A 87 9.54 13.66 -8.33
CA GLU A 87 8.63 13.38 -9.45
C GLU A 87 9.15 12.39 -10.49
N TYR A 88 10.45 12.14 -10.51
CA TYR A 88 11.07 11.10 -11.34
C TYR A 88 10.96 9.73 -10.66
N LEU A 89 11.29 9.66 -9.37
CA LEU A 89 11.26 8.40 -8.62
C LEU A 89 9.84 7.90 -8.39
N ASN A 90 8.88 8.79 -8.09
CA ASN A 90 7.47 8.41 -7.92
C ASN A 90 6.71 8.24 -9.26
N CYS A 91 7.39 8.45 -10.39
CA CYS A 91 6.87 8.27 -11.74
C CYS A 91 5.76 9.25 -12.18
N TYR A 92 5.42 10.30 -11.42
CA TYR A 92 4.50 11.35 -11.88
C TYR A 92 4.95 11.97 -13.20
N LEU A 93 6.24 12.29 -13.32
CA LEU A 93 6.79 12.90 -14.52
C LEU A 93 6.74 11.94 -15.72
N GLY A 94 7.09 10.67 -15.51
CA GLY A 94 7.16 9.67 -16.58
C GLY A 94 5.79 9.27 -17.15
N PHE A 95 4.77 9.13 -16.32
CA PHE A 95 3.45 8.66 -16.74
C PHE A 95 2.46 9.77 -17.03
N LEU A 96 2.51 10.86 -16.28
CA LEU A 96 1.52 11.95 -16.40
C LEU A 96 2.11 13.24 -16.99
N GLY A 97 3.43 13.33 -17.14
CA GLY A 97 4.11 14.53 -17.65
C GLY A 97 4.02 15.73 -16.69
N ILE A 98 3.69 15.49 -15.42
CA ILE A 98 3.55 16.54 -14.40
C ILE A 98 4.60 16.38 -13.32
N LYS A 99 4.90 17.49 -12.65
CA LYS A 99 5.75 17.52 -11.48
C LYS A 99 4.86 17.60 -10.25
N ASP A 100 4.71 16.49 -9.56
CA ASP A 100 3.88 16.41 -8.36
C ASP A 100 4.48 15.43 -7.34
N GLY A 101 4.06 15.55 -6.09
CA GLY A 101 4.53 14.72 -4.99
C GLY A 101 3.98 15.20 -3.65
N TYR A 102 4.36 14.49 -2.61
CA TYR A 102 4.00 14.82 -1.24
C TYR A 102 5.19 15.42 -0.49
N TYR A 103 4.99 16.61 0.07
CA TYR A 103 6.01 17.38 0.79
C TYR A 103 5.69 17.54 2.27
N GLY A 104 4.69 16.82 2.77
CA GLY A 104 4.28 16.84 4.18
C GLY A 104 5.16 15.96 5.07
N ARG A 105 4.75 15.85 6.34
CA ARG A 105 5.44 14.98 7.31
C ARG A 105 5.07 13.53 7.10
N TYR A 106 6.02 12.63 7.36
CA TYR A 106 5.83 11.19 7.35
C TYR A 106 6.71 10.53 8.40
N THR A 107 6.38 9.30 8.76
CA THR A 107 7.21 8.38 9.52
C THR A 107 7.74 7.31 8.59
N ALA A 108 9.05 7.11 8.60
CA ALA A 108 9.71 6.04 7.85
C ALA A 108 9.60 4.74 8.65
N ALA A 109 8.93 3.75 8.09
CA ALA A 109 8.74 2.44 8.69
C ALA A 109 9.74 1.41 8.16
N VAL A 110 10.03 0.40 8.97
CA VAL A 110 10.92 -0.71 8.68
C VAL A 110 10.30 -2.05 9.10
N GLU A 111 10.92 -3.14 8.67
CA GLU A 111 10.52 -4.51 9.04
C GLU A 111 10.26 -4.65 10.55
N GLY A 112 9.11 -5.19 10.90
CA GLY A 112 8.73 -5.50 12.28
C GLY A 112 8.05 -4.37 13.05
N ASP A 113 8.02 -3.15 12.51
CA ASP A 113 7.22 -2.07 13.11
C ASP A 113 5.76 -2.49 13.25
N CYS A 114 5.09 -1.95 14.27
CA CYS A 114 3.71 -2.28 14.61
C CYS A 114 2.92 -1.02 14.91
N PHE A 115 1.88 -0.78 14.15
CA PHE A 115 1.00 0.38 14.26
C PHE A 115 -0.35 -0.02 14.88
N PRO A 116 -0.63 0.33 16.15
CA PRO A 116 -1.88 -0.03 16.82
C PRO A 116 -3.09 0.65 16.16
N LEU A 117 -4.13 -0.14 15.82
CA LEU A 117 -5.40 0.33 15.29
C LEU A 117 -6.55 -0.35 16.06
N GLY A 118 -7.17 0.36 17.00
CA GLY A 118 -8.19 -0.22 17.89
C GLY A 118 -7.67 -1.45 18.63
N ASP A 119 -8.24 -2.62 18.34
CA ASP A 119 -7.88 -3.89 19.00
C ASP A 119 -6.83 -4.69 18.22
N VAL A 120 -6.36 -4.19 17.06
CA VAL A 120 -5.40 -4.90 16.22
C VAL A 120 -4.07 -4.14 16.12
N CYS A 121 -3.02 -4.86 15.78
CA CYS A 121 -1.75 -4.27 15.40
C CYS A 121 -1.51 -4.51 13.89
N ILE A 122 -1.22 -3.45 13.16
CA ILE A 122 -0.80 -3.51 11.76
C ILE A 122 0.72 -3.65 11.75
N ARG A 123 1.21 -4.85 11.41
CA ARG A 123 2.64 -5.16 11.36
C ARG A 123 3.20 -4.86 9.98
N VAL A 124 4.36 -4.23 9.94
CA VAL A 124 5.12 -3.94 8.72
C VAL A 124 5.98 -5.14 8.34
N ILE A 125 5.98 -5.47 7.07
CA ILE A 125 6.83 -6.47 6.43
C ILE A 125 7.46 -5.80 5.20
N GLU A 126 8.78 -5.89 5.05
CA GLU A 126 9.45 -5.34 3.87
C GLU A 126 9.39 -6.32 2.69
N TYR A 127 8.93 -5.83 1.53
CA TYR A 127 8.92 -6.52 0.24
C TYR A 127 9.53 -5.61 -0.84
N PRO A 128 10.83 -5.29 -0.75
CA PRO A 128 11.49 -4.46 -1.75
C PRO A 128 11.60 -5.16 -3.11
N GLY A 129 11.87 -4.36 -4.15
CA GLY A 129 12.19 -4.85 -5.50
C GLY A 129 11.33 -4.22 -6.58
N HIS A 130 10.01 -4.07 -6.40
CA HIS A 130 9.21 -3.17 -7.23
C HIS A 130 9.63 -1.72 -6.99
N THR A 131 9.79 -1.36 -5.72
CA THR A 131 10.46 -0.16 -5.24
C THR A 131 11.47 -0.52 -4.14
N PRO A 132 12.44 0.37 -3.81
CA PRO A 132 13.42 0.08 -2.75
C PRO A 132 12.81 -0.06 -1.36
N GLY A 133 11.69 0.61 -1.09
CA GLY A 133 11.02 0.63 0.21
C GLY A 133 9.65 -0.03 0.21
N GLY A 134 9.37 -0.96 -0.72
CA GLY A 134 8.12 -1.69 -0.79
C GLY A 134 7.76 -2.37 0.52
N LEU A 135 6.53 -2.14 1.01
CA LEU A 135 6.01 -2.68 2.27
C LEU A 135 4.75 -3.53 2.06
N GLY A 136 4.63 -4.55 2.89
CA GLY A 136 3.37 -5.20 3.21
C GLY A 136 2.87 -4.79 4.60
N PHE A 137 1.55 -4.65 4.74
CA PHE A 137 0.90 -4.36 6.02
C PHE A 137 0.04 -5.55 6.43
N ARG A 138 0.46 -6.28 7.47
CA ARG A 138 -0.27 -7.44 7.99
C ARG A 138 -1.15 -7.05 9.17
N ALA A 139 -2.45 -7.36 9.07
CA ALA A 139 -3.39 -7.21 10.17
C ALA A 139 -4.34 -8.43 10.22
N GLU A 140 -4.32 -9.18 11.31
CA GLU A 140 -5.02 -10.45 11.47
C GLU A 140 -4.70 -11.42 10.29
N ASP A 141 -5.69 -11.89 9.54
CA ASP A 141 -5.57 -12.76 8.37
C ASP A 141 -5.49 -12.01 7.04
N SER A 142 -5.22 -10.70 7.08
CA SER A 142 -5.19 -9.82 5.91
C SER A 142 -3.81 -9.25 5.71
N LEU A 143 -3.31 -9.24 4.46
CA LEU A 143 -2.00 -8.70 4.08
C LEU A 143 -2.13 -7.81 2.84
N PHE A 144 -1.88 -6.50 3.03
CA PHE A 144 -1.88 -5.51 1.97
C PHE A 144 -0.49 -5.47 1.36
N VAL A 145 -0.34 -5.93 0.13
CA VAL A 145 0.97 -6.20 -0.50
C VAL A 145 1.36 -5.19 -1.57
N GLY A 146 0.51 -4.20 -1.87
CA GLY A 146 0.75 -3.27 -2.96
C GLY A 146 1.05 -4.00 -4.27
N ASP A 147 2.11 -3.61 -4.94
CA ASP A 147 2.53 -4.18 -6.22
C ASP A 147 3.57 -5.31 -6.09
N THR A 148 3.66 -5.94 -4.92
CA THR A 148 4.53 -7.11 -4.74
C THR A 148 4.02 -8.30 -5.55
N VAL A 149 2.70 -8.60 -5.49
CA VAL A 149 2.07 -9.72 -6.20
C VAL A 149 0.60 -9.43 -6.49
N PHE A 150 0.09 -9.93 -7.61
CA PHE A 150 -1.30 -9.78 -8.08
C PHE A 150 -2.03 -11.13 -8.15
N ALA A 151 -3.36 -11.07 -8.16
CA ALA A 151 -4.23 -12.25 -8.13
C ALA A 151 -4.10 -13.19 -9.34
N ASP A 152 -3.61 -12.71 -10.47
CA ASP A 152 -3.44 -13.44 -11.71
C ASP A 152 -2.04 -14.04 -11.89
N GLY A 153 -1.22 -14.02 -10.84
CA GLY A 153 0.17 -14.46 -10.88
C GLY A 153 1.14 -13.40 -11.42
N GLY A 154 0.65 -12.20 -11.68
CA GLY A 154 1.51 -11.06 -12.00
C GLY A 154 2.18 -10.48 -10.75
N TYR A 155 3.17 -9.64 -10.98
CA TYR A 155 3.86 -8.85 -9.95
C TYR A 155 4.23 -7.47 -10.50
N GLY A 156 4.60 -6.55 -9.61
CA GLY A 156 5.00 -5.19 -9.98
C GLY A 156 6.23 -5.22 -10.90
N ARG A 157 6.22 -4.35 -11.91
CA ARG A 157 7.35 -4.19 -12.83
C ARG A 157 8.59 -3.66 -12.10
N CYS A 158 9.78 -4.06 -12.53
CA CYS A 158 11.06 -3.69 -11.91
C CYS A 158 11.94 -2.80 -12.79
N ASP A 159 11.42 -2.34 -13.93
CA ASP A 159 12.13 -1.49 -14.91
C ASP A 159 11.89 0.02 -14.68
N LEU A 160 11.19 0.38 -13.60
CA LEU A 160 11.02 1.77 -13.14
C LEU A 160 12.16 2.19 -12.22
N PRO A 161 12.34 3.51 -11.99
CA PRO A 161 13.40 4.01 -11.10
C PRO A 161 13.39 3.36 -9.72
N GLY A 162 14.48 2.72 -9.33
CA GLY A 162 14.61 2.01 -8.06
C GLY A 162 14.17 0.55 -8.08
N GLY A 163 13.58 0.06 -9.17
CA GLY A 163 13.18 -1.34 -9.32
C GLY A 163 14.39 -2.28 -9.48
N ASP A 164 14.27 -3.50 -8.92
CA ASP A 164 15.27 -4.58 -9.00
C ASP A 164 14.55 -5.94 -8.99
N GLU A 165 14.63 -6.64 -10.12
CA GLU A 165 13.90 -7.91 -10.31
C GLU A 165 14.41 -9.02 -9.38
N ALA A 166 15.72 -9.10 -9.13
CA ALA A 166 16.29 -10.12 -8.25
C ALA A 166 15.88 -9.88 -6.78
N VAL A 167 15.76 -8.62 -6.38
CA VAL A 167 15.27 -8.25 -5.06
C VAL A 167 13.79 -8.56 -4.92
N LEU A 168 12.98 -8.30 -5.96
CA LEU A 168 11.55 -8.65 -5.94
C LEU A 168 11.34 -10.16 -5.89
N GLU A 169 12.14 -10.94 -6.63
CA GLU A 169 12.10 -12.41 -6.56
C GLU A 169 12.37 -12.90 -5.12
N ALA A 170 13.36 -12.34 -4.44
CA ALA A 170 13.62 -12.65 -3.03
C ALA A 170 12.45 -12.27 -2.11
N SER A 171 11.78 -11.14 -2.37
CA SER A 171 10.59 -10.71 -1.65
C SER A 171 9.39 -11.65 -1.88
N LEU A 172 9.20 -12.13 -3.10
CA LEU A 172 8.17 -13.13 -3.43
C LEU A 172 8.44 -14.47 -2.72
N ILE A 173 9.69 -14.94 -2.72
CA ILE A 173 10.08 -16.14 -1.97
C ILE A 173 9.81 -15.95 -0.48
N LYS A 174 10.18 -14.80 0.10
CA LYS A 174 9.89 -14.47 1.50
C LYS A 174 8.39 -14.52 1.78
N LEU A 175 7.57 -13.87 0.94
CA LEU A 175 6.11 -13.86 1.07
C LEU A 175 5.53 -15.28 1.07
N PHE A 176 5.94 -16.11 0.10
CA PHE A 176 5.37 -17.45 -0.08
C PHE A 176 5.88 -18.50 0.93
N THR A 177 7.00 -18.24 1.60
CA THR A 177 7.61 -19.21 2.53
C THR A 177 7.50 -18.82 3.99
N HIS A 178 7.38 -17.55 4.32
CA HIS A 178 7.40 -17.08 5.71
C HIS A 178 6.03 -16.61 6.21
N GLU A 179 5.10 -16.24 5.29
CA GLU A 179 3.78 -15.83 5.72
C GLU A 179 2.85 -17.04 5.91
N SER A 180 2.09 -17.02 7.01
CA SER A 180 0.96 -17.93 7.18
C SER A 180 -0.15 -17.59 6.18
N ASP A 181 -0.97 -18.55 5.82
CA ASP A 181 -2.07 -18.35 4.88
C ASP A 181 -2.95 -17.17 5.30
N CYS A 182 -3.27 -16.33 4.31
CA CYS A 182 -3.97 -15.08 4.51
C CYS A 182 -4.62 -14.59 3.22
N ILE A 183 -5.47 -13.59 3.33
CA ILE A 183 -6.01 -12.88 2.15
C ILE A 183 -5.03 -11.78 1.75
N LEU A 184 -4.53 -11.84 0.52
CA LEU A 184 -3.73 -10.80 -0.09
C LEU A 184 -4.63 -9.70 -0.67
N TYR A 185 -4.28 -8.46 -0.37
CA TYR A 185 -4.90 -7.24 -0.89
C TYR A 185 -3.87 -6.49 -1.74
N PRO A 186 -3.87 -6.69 -3.08
CA PRO A 186 -2.87 -6.10 -3.97
C PRO A 186 -3.20 -4.65 -4.35
N GLY A 187 -2.22 -3.93 -4.87
CA GLY A 187 -2.39 -2.59 -5.44
C GLY A 187 -3.32 -2.57 -6.64
N HIS A 188 -3.33 -3.64 -7.43
CA HIS A 188 -4.19 -3.77 -8.61
C HIS A 188 -4.88 -5.12 -8.68
N GLY A 189 -6.08 -5.12 -9.27
CA GLY A 189 -6.87 -6.35 -9.44
C GLY A 189 -7.65 -6.75 -8.18
N LYS A 190 -7.89 -8.05 -8.03
CA LYS A 190 -8.73 -8.62 -6.97
C LYS A 190 -7.89 -9.13 -5.80
N SER A 191 -8.47 -9.10 -4.59
CA SER A 191 -7.93 -9.86 -3.46
C SER A 191 -8.05 -11.36 -3.69
N GLN A 192 -7.12 -12.14 -3.11
CA GLN A 192 -7.12 -13.61 -3.19
C GLN A 192 -6.42 -14.21 -1.97
N TRP A 193 -6.63 -15.51 -1.76
CA TRP A 193 -5.87 -16.24 -0.76
C TRP A 193 -4.40 -16.42 -1.19
N LEU A 194 -3.48 -16.36 -0.22
CA LEU A 194 -2.04 -16.58 -0.46
C LEU A 194 -1.78 -17.95 -1.11
N HIS A 195 -2.45 -19.02 -0.62
CA HIS A 195 -2.32 -20.36 -1.18
C HIS A 195 -2.80 -20.48 -2.64
N ASP A 196 -3.65 -19.56 -3.12
CA ASP A 196 -4.04 -19.51 -4.53
C ASP A 196 -3.01 -18.74 -5.37
N ALA A 197 -2.43 -17.67 -4.82
CA ALA A 197 -1.37 -16.92 -5.48
C ALA A 197 -0.13 -17.79 -5.77
N ILE A 198 0.29 -18.58 -4.78
CA ILE A 198 1.47 -19.47 -4.90
C ILE A 198 1.39 -20.40 -6.13
N LYS A 199 0.19 -20.85 -6.52
CA LYS A 199 0.00 -21.78 -7.64
C LYS A 199 0.51 -21.26 -9.00
N TYR A 200 0.65 -19.94 -9.14
CA TYR A 200 1.17 -19.32 -10.36
C TYR A 200 2.70 -19.28 -10.42
N PHE A 201 3.37 -19.53 -9.29
CA PHE A 201 4.83 -19.45 -9.15
C PHE A 201 5.51 -20.82 -8.94
N MET A 202 4.72 -21.89 -8.83
CA MET A 202 5.16 -23.28 -8.77
C MET A 202 5.02 -23.95 -10.15
#